data_84a3ca3f4859309970c237c79b597f98
#
_entry.id   84a3ca3f4859309970c237c79b597f98
#
_cell.length_a   1.000
_cell.length_b   1.000
_cell.length_c   1.000
_cell.angle_alpha   90.00
_cell.angle_beta   90.00
_cell.angle_gamma   90.00
#
_symmetry.space_group_name_H-M   'P 1'
#
loop_
_entity.id
_entity.type
_entity.pdbx_description
1 polymer ?
#
loop_
_entity_poly.entity_id
_entity_poly.type
_entity_poly.pdbx_seq_one_letter_code
_entity_poly.pdbx_strand_id
1 'polypeptide(L)'
;MKRLACGLLSAMLLAGTAAALEPISQPIATSGYTYYAIRADGTLLAWGDSFHGAVGPADQDPLPWEEANVLLENARYVDAGFAMAAVIDEDGTLWGWGGHAGRTFGEKEPYRLLEDVVSVSVMDATCAALRADGTVWTWGARSGRSLAEHGDDPFYPPTQVLDHAVKLCDDLAVLEDGTLVQLLMDGETAAIRPLLEHVADVRVAYGSDDALLVLALDGSLWWVPCTTAEEEETDFAVYLL
;
A
#
# COMPACT_ATOMS: atom_id res chain seq x y z
N MET A 1 6.25 14.31 -54.13
CA MET A 1 5.19 13.69 -53.33
C MET A 1 5.51 12.21 -53.17
N LYS A 2 6.14 11.81 -52.07
CA LYS A 2 6.41 10.41 -51.76
C LYS A 2 5.44 10.00 -50.62
N ARG A 3 4.54 9.11 -50.90
CA ARG A 3 3.64 8.50 -49.91
C ARG A 3 4.43 7.46 -49.10
N LEU A 4 4.60 7.70 -47.83
CA LEU A 4 5.05 6.66 -46.91
C LEU A 4 3.87 5.72 -46.64
N ALA A 5 4.08 4.43 -46.92
CA ALA A 5 3.17 3.36 -46.55
C ALA A 5 3.34 3.10 -45.06
N CYS A 6 2.24 3.28 -44.33
CA CYS A 6 2.14 2.88 -42.92
C CYS A 6 1.99 1.36 -42.89
N GLY A 7 3.06 0.65 -42.49
CA GLY A 7 3.04 -0.77 -42.25
C GLY A 7 2.36 -1.03 -40.92
N LEU A 8 1.21 -1.73 -40.95
CA LEU A 8 0.56 -2.32 -39.77
C LEU A 8 1.48 -3.40 -39.20
N LEU A 9 2.15 -3.11 -38.10
CA LEU A 9 2.74 -4.15 -37.25
C LEU A 9 1.59 -4.78 -36.47
N SER A 10 1.19 -5.98 -36.88
CA SER A 10 0.35 -6.86 -36.05
C SER A 10 1.17 -7.27 -34.84
N ALA A 11 0.89 -6.68 -33.68
CA ALA A 11 1.33 -7.20 -32.41
C ALA A 11 0.62 -8.56 -32.19
N MET A 12 1.36 -9.65 -32.35
CA MET A 12 0.94 -10.94 -31.79
C MET A 12 0.91 -10.78 -30.29
N LEU A 13 -0.29 -10.71 -29.70
CA LEU A 13 -0.48 -10.99 -28.27
C LEU A 13 -0.08 -12.46 -28.07
N LEU A 14 1.11 -12.71 -27.58
CA LEU A 14 1.43 -13.93 -26.88
C LEU A 14 0.60 -13.88 -25.58
N ALA A 15 -0.46 -14.68 -25.50
CA ALA A 15 -1.09 -15.03 -24.24
C ALA A 15 -0.10 -15.85 -23.42
N GLY A 16 0.91 -15.21 -22.85
CA GLY A 16 1.70 -15.75 -21.77
C GLY A 16 0.81 -15.74 -20.54
N THR A 17 0.77 -16.84 -19.80
CA THR A 17 0.32 -16.82 -18.41
C THR A 17 1.10 -15.71 -17.72
N ALA A 18 0.40 -14.68 -17.18
CA ALA A 18 1.06 -13.66 -16.39
C ALA A 18 1.90 -14.38 -15.32
N ALA A 19 3.20 -14.10 -15.29
CA ALA A 19 4.04 -14.63 -14.24
C ALA A 19 3.58 -14.02 -12.92
N ALA A 20 3.46 -14.85 -11.88
CA ALA A 20 3.13 -14.36 -10.56
C ALA A 20 4.17 -13.31 -10.13
N LEU A 21 3.72 -12.27 -9.44
CA LEU A 21 4.61 -11.24 -8.92
C LEU A 21 5.54 -11.83 -7.86
N GLU A 22 6.81 -11.41 -7.90
CA GLU A 22 7.79 -11.86 -6.91
C GLU A 22 7.56 -11.17 -5.56
N PRO A 23 7.67 -11.92 -4.46
CA PRO A 23 7.59 -11.35 -3.12
C PRO A 23 8.71 -10.33 -2.87
N ILE A 24 8.36 -9.21 -2.25
CA ILE A 24 9.34 -8.22 -1.77
C ILE A 24 9.58 -8.36 -0.28
N SER A 25 10.71 -7.82 0.21
CA SER A 25 11.07 -7.79 1.62
C SER A 25 11.17 -6.35 2.10
N GLN A 26 10.55 -6.04 3.24
CA GLN A 26 10.66 -4.77 3.96
C GLN A 26 10.77 -5.06 5.45
N PRO A 27 12.00 -5.14 5.99
CA PRO A 27 12.22 -5.65 7.35
C PRO A 27 12.00 -4.61 8.46
N ILE A 28 11.76 -3.35 8.15
CA ILE A 28 11.54 -2.30 9.13
C ILE A 28 10.37 -1.42 8.72
N ALA A 29 9.60 -1.01 9.74
CA ALA A 29 8.55 0.00 9.59
C ALA A 29 8.43 0.83 10.86
N THR A 30 7.90 2.04 10.75
CA THR A 30 7.60 2.91 11.88
C THR A 30 6.37 3.73 11.60
N SER A 31 5.59 3.96 12.64
CA SER A 31 4.44 4.84 12.60
C SER A 31 4.41 5.72 13.85
N GLY A 32 4.68 7.02 13.67
CA GLY A 32 4.76 7.94 14.79
C GLY A 32 5.80 7.50 15.82
N TYR A 33 5.37 6.93 16.92
CA TYR A 33 6.22 6.48 18.03
C TYR A 33 6.26 4.96 18.20
N THR A 34 5.70 4.20 17.25
CA THR A 34 5.74 2.73 17.22
C THR A 34 6.74 2.25 16.19
N TYR A 35 7.51 1.22 16.54
CA TYR A 35 8.62 0.71 15.74
C TYR A 35 8.47 -0.79 15.55
N TYR A 36 8.79 -1.25 14.36
CA TYR A 36 8.75 -2.66 13.97
C TYR A 36 10.06 -3.05 13.28
N ALA A 37 10.55 -4.24 13.61
CA ALA A 37 11.73 -4.79 12.93
C ALA A 37 11.62 -6.31 12.80
N ILE A 38 11.95 -6.82 11.63
CA ILE A 38 12.06 -8.24 11.36
C ILE A 38 13.54 -8.63 11.47
N ARG A 39 13.85 -9.56 12.35
CA ARG A 39 15.18 -10.15 12.47
C ARG A 39 15.51 -11.02 11.26
N ALA A 40 16.80 -11.37 11.11
CA ALA A 40 17.26 -12.26 10.05
C ALA A 40 16.68 -13.69 10.12
N ASP A 41 16.15 -14.10 11.27
CA ASP A 41 15.46 -15.37 11.48
C ASP A 41 13.94 -15.30 11.21
N GLY A 42 13.44 -14.16 10.72
CA GLY A 42 12.02 -13.93 10.46
C GLY A 42 11.20 -13.51 11.68
N THR A 43 11.83 -13.31 12.85
CA THR A 43 11.11 -12.87 14.05
C THR A 43 10.72 -11.40 13.95
N LEU A 44 9.42 -11.08 14.02
CA LEU A 44 8.91 -9.72 14.10
C LEU A 44 8.93 -9.21 15.54
N LEU A 45 9.57 -8.07 15.72
CA LEU A 45 9.61 -7.30 16.97
C LEU A 45 8.79 -6.02 16.85
N ALA A 46 8.12 -5.63 17.95
CA ALA A 46 7.44 -4.35 18.07
C ALA A 46 7.72 -3.70 19.44
N TRP A 47 7.94 -2.38 19.43
CA TRP A 47 8.17 -1.58 20.64
C TRP A 47 7.74 -0.14 20.42
N GLY A 48 7.75 0.67 21.49
CA GLY A 48 7.36 2.07 21.47
C GLY A 48 5.96 2.30 22.03
N ASP A 49 5.22 3.23 21.46
CA ASP A 49 3.87 3.58 21.89
C ASP A 49 2.92 2.41 21.70
N SER A 50 2.22 2.01 22.77
CA SER A 50 1.24 0.91 22.74
C SER A 50 -0.16 1.35 22.34
N PHE A 51 -0.30 2.60 21.85
CA PHE A 51 -1.57 3.18 21.48
C PHE A 51 -2.37 2.25 20.53
N HIS A 52 -3.62 2.01 20.88
CA HIS A 52 -4.53 1.09 20.18
C HIS A 52 -4.02 -0.34 20.00
N GLY A 53 -3.04 -0.78 20.78
CA GLY A 53 -2.47 -2.12 20.69
C GLY A 53 -1.46 -2.30 19.55
N ALA A 54 -0.90 -1.21 19.04
CA ALA A 54 0.05 -1.24 17.92
C ALA A 54 1.29 -2.11 18.18
N VAL A 55 1.79 -2.17 19.42
CA VAL A 55 2.90 -3.06 19.80
C VAL A 55 2.46 -4.45 20.27
N GLY A 56 1.18 -4.78 20.14
CA GLY A 56 0.61 -5.98 20.73
C GLY A 56 0.27 -5.83 22.21
N PRO A 57 0.10 -6.95 22.95
CA PRO A 57 -0.11 -6.90 24.39
C PRO A 57 1.08 -6.27 25.10
N ALA A 58 0.86 -5.21 25.87
CA ALA A 58 1.90 -4.52 26.63
C ALA A 58 1.38 -4.16 28.03
N ASP A 59 2.25 -4.32 29.03
CA ASP A 59 1.95 -3.97 30.44
C ASP A 59 2.36 -2.52 30.77
N GLN A 60 3.10 -1.87 29.86
CA GLN A 60 3.57 -0.48 29.99
C GLN A 60 3.49 0.26 28.65
N ASP A 61 3.47 1.58 28.74
CA ASP A 61 3.39 2.50 27.63
C ASP A 61 4.28 3.73 27.87
N PRO A 62 5.27 4.03 27.02
CA PRO A 62 5.70 3.21 25.88
C PRO A 62 6.45 1.92 26.28
N LEU A 63 6.36 0.90 25.45
CA LEU A 63 7.15 -0.34 25.59
C LEU A 63 8.60 -0.07 25.16
N PRO A 64 9.62 -0.23 26.05
CA PRO A 64 11.00 0.01 25.68
C PRO A 64 11.53 -1.07 24.73
N TRP A 65 12.53 -0.73 23.91
CA TRP A 65 13.08 -1.63 22.90
C TRP A 65 13.72 -2.89 23.51
N GLU A 66 14.23 -2.82 24.74
CA GLU A 66 14.82 -3.96 25.48
C GLU A 66 13.76 -5.02 25.85
N GLU A 67 12.51 -4.61 25.89
CA GLU A 67 11.35 -5.43 26.22
C GLU A 67 10.42 -5.62 25.01
N ALA A 68 10.95 -5.39 23.79
CA ALA A 68 10.17 -5.50 22.55
C ALA A 68 9.39 -6.80 22.47
N ASN A 69 8.10 -6.71 22.13
CA ASN A 69 7.26 -7.86 21.92
C ASN A 69 7.68 -8.65 20.66
N VAL A 70 7.63 -9.98 20.78
CA VAL A 70 7.65 -10.88 19.62
C VAL A 70 6.21 -11.09 19.19
N LEU A 71 5.84 -10.64 18.01
CA LEU A 71 4.47 -10.69 17.51
C LEU A 71 4.23 -11.82 16.52
N LEU A 72 5.20 -12.12 15.68
CA LEU A 72 5.08 -13.15 14.64
C LEU A 72 6.45 -13.76 14.34
N GLU A 73 6.45 -15.04 13.96
CA GLU A 73 7.59 -15.72 13.37
C GLU A 73 7.41 -15.81 11.84
N ASN A 74 8.52 -16.04 11.11
CA ASN A 74 8.53 -16.16 9.65
C ASN A 74 8.02 -14.92 8.89
N ALA A 75 8.12 -13.74 9.48
CA ALA A 75 7.80 -12.48 8.81
C ALA A 75 8.89 -12.12 7.79
N ARG A 76 8.50 -11.54 6.64
CA ARG A 76 9.41 -11.00 5.60
C ARG A 76 9.16 -9.54 5.23
N TYR A 77 7.98 -9.04 5.50
CA TYR A 77 7.55 -7.68 5.15
C TYR A 77 6.69 -7.11 6.27
N VAL A 78 6.97 -5.90 6.69
CA VAL A 78 6.15 -5.17 7.66
C VAL A 78 5.90 -3.75 7.15
N ASP A 79 4.67 -3.28 7.30
CA ASP A 79 4.30 -1.89 7.10
C ASP A 79 3.36 -1.41 8.20
N ALA A 80 3.37 -0.09 8.47
CA ALA A 80 2.64 0.46 9.60
C ALA A 80 2.14 1.88 9.32
N GLY A 81 0.86 2.08 9.61
CA GLY A 81 0.20 3.37 9.66
C GLY A 81 -0.06 3.80 11.11
N PHE A 82 -0.84 4.87 11.28
CA PHE A 82 -1.18 5.37 12.61
C PHE A 82 -1.95 4.31 13.43
N ALA A 83 -1.33 3.84 14.50
CA ALA A 83 -1.89 2.87 15.45
C ALA A 83 -2.23 1.48 14.89
N MET A 84 -1.75 1.11 13.71
CA MET A 84 -1.96 -0.22 13.15
C MET A 84 -0.77 -0.67 12.32
N ALA A 85 -0.63 -1.99 12.16
CA ALA A 85 0.41 -2.60 11.35
C ALA A 85 -0.11 -3.80 10.57
N ALA A 86 0.59 -4.12 9.50
CA ALA A 86 0.37 -5.29 8.69
C ALA A 86 1.70 -5.97 8.36
N VAL A 87 1.70 -7.29 8.35
CA VAL A 87 2.88 -8.12 8.09
C VAL A 87 2.54 -9.19 7.08
N ILE A 88 3.47 -9.46 6.17
CA ILE A 88 3.40 -10.60 5.27
C ILE A 88 4.45 -11.61 5.75
N ASP A 89 4.04 -12.85 5.95
CA ASP A 89 4.95 -13.95 6.28
C ASP A 89 5.62 -14.55 5.03
N GLU A 90 6.53 -15.50 5.23
CA GLU A 90 7.26 -16.19 4.14
C GLU A 90 6.32 -16.96 3.19
N ASP A 91 5.15 -17.39 3.68
CA ASP A 91 4.14 -18.12 2.90
C ASP A 91 3.22 -17.17 2.10
N GLY A 92 3.38 -15.84 2.26
CA GLY A 92 2.54 -14.84 1.61
C GLY A 92 1.22 -14.58 2.33
N THR A 93 1.06 -15.04 3.57
CA THR A 93 -0.11 -14.70 4.38
C THR A 93 0.03 -13.29 4.93
N LEU A 94 -1.00 -12.49 4.77
CA LEU A 94 -1.10 -11.15 5.36
C LEU A 94 -1.75 -11.25 6.74
N TRP A 95 -1.08 -10.68 7.73
CA TRP A 95 -1.53 -10.53 9.10
C TRP A 95 -1.71 -9.05 9.44
N GLY A 96 -2.70 -8.71 10.25
CA GLY A 96 -2.93 -7.35 10.71
C GLY A 96 -3.30 -7.29 12.18
N TRP A 97 -3.02 -6.16 12.84
CA TRP A 97 -3.42 -5.88 14.22
C TRP A 97 -3.41 -4.39 14.52
N GLY A 98 -3.87 -4.03 15.73
CA GLY A 98 -4.05 -2.65 16.13
C GLY A 98 -5.30 -2.02 15.53
N GLY A 99 -5.36 -0.72 15.50
CA GLY A 99 -6.44 -0.01 14.83
C GLY A 99 -6.84 1.29 15.51
N HIS A 100 -7.17 2.29 14.73
CA HIS A 100 -7.70 3.55 15.23
C HIS A 100 -9.05 3.31 15.93
N ALA A 101 -9.13 3.68 17.18
CA ALA A 101 -10.28 3.38 18.05
C ALA A 101 -10.59 1.85 18.19
N GLY A 102 -9.60 0.99 17.96
CA GLY A 102 -9.72 -0.45 18.12
C GLY A 102 -10.64 -1.11 17.09
N ARG A 103 -10.79 -0.55 15.89
CA ARG A 103 -11.79 -1.03 14.93
C ARG A 103 -11.25 -1.52 13.60
N THR A 104 -10.17 -0.96 13.03
CA THR A 104 -9.71 -1.35 11.69
C THR A 104 -9.26 -2.81 11.62
N PHE A 105 -8.52 -3.25 12.63
CA PHE A 105 -8.21 -4.66 12.81
C PHE A 105 -8.87 -5.25 14.06
N GLY A 106 -9.17 -4.44 15.05
CA GLY A 106 -9.93 -4.82 16.24
C GLY A 106 -9.18 -5.64 17.29
N GLU A 107 -7.99 -6.13 16.97
CA GLU A 107 -7.22 -7.06 17.79
C GLU A 107 -5.86 -6.47 18.15
N LYS A 108 -5.37 -6.83 19.33
CA LYS A 108 -4.02 -6.49 19.78
C LYS A 108 -2.96 -7.49 19.30
N GLU A 109 -3.40 -8.67 18.87
CA GLU A 109 -2.56 -9.73 18.35
C GLU A 109 -2.78 -9.87 16.85
N PRO A 110 -1.74 -10.26 16.07
CA PRO A 110 -1.88 -10.48 14.64
C PRO A 110 -2.96 -11.51 14.29
N TYR A 111 -3.82 -11.19 13.34
CA TYR A 111 -4.80 -12.11 12.76
C TYR A 111 -4.73 -12.14 11.24
N ARG A 112 -5.11 -13.26 10.63
CA ARG A 112 -5.02 -13.47 9.19
C ARG A 112 -6.06 -12.65 8.44
N LEU A 113 -5.64 -11.99 7.37
CA LEU A 113 -6.47 -11.15 6.50
C LEU A 113 -6.62 -11.73 5.09
N LEU A 114 -5.51 -11.99 4.41
CA LEU A 114 -5.45 -12.43 3.01
C LEU A 114 -4.34 -13.45 2.82
N GLU A 115 -4.36 -14.14 1.70
CA GLU A 115 -3.32 -15.08 1.25
C GLU A 115 -2.72 -14.60 -0.09
N ASP A 116 -1.56 -15.15 -0.45
CA ASP A 116 -0.83 -14.84 -1.69
C ASP A 116 -0.47 -13.36 -1.84
N VAL A 117 -0.23 -12.65 -0.74
CA VAL A 117 0.12 -11.23 -0.74
C VAL A 117 1.61 -11.04 -0.95
N VAL A 118 1.98 -10.13 -1.86
CA VAL A 118 3.39 -9.80 -2.17
C VAL A 118 3.80 -8.44 -1.62
N SER A 119 2.86 -7.52 -1.44
CA SER A 119 3.08 -6.16 -0.91
C SER A 119 1.85 -5.67 -0.18
N VAL A 120 2.04 -4.88 0.86
CA VAL A 120 0.98 -4.18 1.60
C VAL A 120 1.41 -2.75 1.86
N SER A 121 0.46 -1.84 1.87
CA SER A 121 0.63 -0.46 2.30
C SER A 121 -0.41 -0.12 3.36
N VAL A 122 0.06 0.40 4.49
CA VAL A 122 -0.75 0.77 5.64
C VAL A 122 -0.74 2.29 5.78
N MET A 123 -1.84 2.92 5.44
CA MET A 123 -2.08 4.35 5.63
C MET A 123 -2.76 4.58 6.97
N ASP A 124 -3.11 5.82 7.31
CA ASP A 124 -3.63 6.18 8.63
C ASP A 124 -4.76 5.27 9.13
N ALA A 125 -5.78 5.04 8.33
CA ALA A 125 -6.94 4.25 8.70
C ALA A 125 -7.40 3.28 7.61
N THR A 126 -6.70 3.23 6.48
CA THR A 126 -6.98 2.38 5.33
C THR A 126 -5.74 1.60 4.93
N CYS A 127 -5.95 0.46 4.33
CA CYS A 127 -4.88 -0.41 3.88
C CYS A 127 -5.14 -0.87 2.44
N ALA A 128 -4.06 -1.11 1.72
CA ALA A 128 -4.10 -1.76 0.42
C ALA A 128 -3.11 -2.91 0.37
N ALA A 129 -3.45 -3.99 -0.31
CA ALA A 129 -2.58 -5.14 -0.53
C ALA A 129 -2.57 -5.55 -1.99
N LEU A 130 -1.39 -5.87 -2.50
CA LEU A 130 -1.18 -6.45 -3.82
C LEU A 130 -0.92 -7.94 -3.66
N ARG A 131 -1.70 -8.76 -4.38
CA ARG A 131 -1.50 -10.21 -4.43
C ARG A 131 -0.62 -10.62 -5.62
N ALA A 132 -0.08 -11.83 -5.53
CA ALA A 132 0.78 -12.42 -6.57
C ALA A 132 0.09 -12.55 -7.95
N ASP A 133 -1.24 -12.57 -7.99
CA ASP A 133 -2.05 -12.61 -9.20
C ASP A 133 -2.33 -11.23 -9.83
N GLY A 134 -1.76 -10.14 -9.25
CA GLY A 134 -1.94 -8.77 -9.72
C GLY A 134 -3.23 -8.11 -9.23
N THR A 135 -4.01 -8.76 -8.36
CA THR A 135 -5.19 -8.14 -7.76
C THR A 135 -4.82 -7.23 -6.59
N VAL A 136 -5.47 -6.05 -6.50
CA VAL A 136 -5.34 -5.15 -5.36
C VAL A 136 -6.60 -5.20 -4.51
N TRP A 137 -6.40 -5.33 -3.21
CA TRP A 137 -7.43 -5.42 -2.19
C TRP A 137 -7.28 -4.27 -1.20
N THR A 138 -8.38 -3.65 -0.80
CA THR A 138 -8.40 -2.57 0.19
C THR A 138 -9.33 -2.89 1.33
N TRP A 139 -9.04 -2.36 2.51
CA TRP A 139 -9.88 -2.47 3.72
C TRP A 139 -9.58 -1.33 4.68
N GLY A 140 -10.39 -1.19 5.73
CA GLY A 140 -10.17 -0.22 6.79
C GLY A 140 -11.33 0.74 6.97
N ALA A 141 -11.03 1.95 7.45
CA ALA A 141 -12.03 2.96 7.70
C ALA A 141 -12.58 3.57 6.41
N ARG A 142 -13.85 3.90 6.41
CA ARG A 142 -14.48 4.71 5.37
C ARG A 142 -14.00 6.15 5.50
N SER A 143 -13.15 6.61 4.57
CA SER A 143 -12.53 7.93 4.63
C SER A 143 -13.54 9.06 4.37
N GLY A 144 -13.25 10.22 4.91
CA GLY A 144 -13.90 11.49 4.55
C GLY A 144 -15.23 11.79 5.17
N ARG A 145 -15.80 10.90 6.01
CA ARG A 145 -17.11 11.14 6.64
C ARG A 145 -17.12 10.84 8.13
N SER A 146 -17.97 11.56 8.87
CA SER A 146 -18.21 11.31 10.28
C SER A 146 -18.69 9.89 10.52
N LEU A 147 -18.21 9.24 11.58
CA LEU A 147 -18.69 7.93 12.03
C LEU A 147 -20.21 7.84 12.17
N ALA A 148 -20.88 8.97 12.38
CA ALA A 148 -22.33 9.08 12.50
C ALA A 148 -23.09 8.88 11.17
N GLU A 149 -22.42 8.97 10.02
CA GLU A 149 -23.07 8.91 8.70
C GLU A 149 -23.08 7.49 8.08
N HIS A 150 -22.32 6.53 8.68
CA HIS A 150 -22.11 5.19 8.11
C HIS A 150 -22.83 4.05 8.85
N GLY A 151 -23.73 4.36 9.74
CA GLY A 151 -24.40 3.33 10.54
C GLY A 151 -23.46 2.70 11.57
N ASP A 152 -23.72 1.42 11.93
CA ASP A 152 -23.05 0.76 13.05
C ASP A 152 -21.65 0.24 12.72
N ASP A 153 -21.22 0.18 11.44
CA ASP A 153 -19.88 -0.28 11.03
C ASP A 153 -19.20 0.73 10.11
N PRO A 154 -18.29 1.56 10.65
CA PRO A 154 -17.51 2.53 9.90
C PRO A 154 -16.35 1.91 9.11
N PHE A 155 -16.13 0.60 9.20
CA PHE A 155 -15.05 -0.12 8.54
C PHE A 155 -15.60 -1.10 7.51
N TYR A 156 -14.78 -1.42 6.51
CA TYR A 156 -15.09 -2.41 5.49
C TYR A 156 -14.02 -3.51 5.45
N PRO A 157 -14.40 -4.76 5.16
CA PRO A 157 -13.47 -5.88 5.09
C PRO A 157 -12.61 -5.81 3.82
N PRO A 158 -11.56 -6.62 3.71
CA PRO A 158 -10.78 -6.74 2.49
C PRO A 158 -11.67 -6.99 1.28
N THR A 159 -11.61 -6.06 0.32
CA THR A 159 -12.42 -6.05 -0.91
C THR A 159 -11.52 -5.82 -2.10
N GLN A 160 -11.65 -6.63 -3.14
CA GLN A 160 -10.90 -6.44 -4.38
C GLN A 160 -11.40 -5.20 -5.13
N VAL A 161 -10.47 -4.33 -5.52
CA VAL A 161 -10.78 -3.05 -6.17
C VAL A 161 -10.15 -2.90 -7.55
N LEU A 162 -9.07 -3.66 -7.82
CA LEU A 162 -8.29 -3.53 -9.05
C LEU A 162 -7.69 -4.89 -9.41
N ASP A 163 -7.38 -5.08 -10.70
CA ASP A 163 -6.59 -6.18 -11.25
C ASP A 163 -5.46 -5.64 -12.15
N HIS A 164 -4.60 -6.53 -12.64
CA HIS A 164 -3.45 -6.19 -13.48
C HIS A 164 -2.44 -5.21 -12.88
N ALA A 165 -2.39 -5.07 -11.55
CA ALA A 165 -1.35 -4.28 -10.89
C ALA A 165 -0.05 -5.07 -10.78
N VAL A 166 1.08 -4.37 -10.96
CA VAL A 166 2.43 -4.92 -10.80
C VAL A 166 3.18 -4.30 -9.64
N LYS A 167 2.66 -3.17 -9.11
CA LYS A 167 3.25 -2.46 -7.98
C LYS A 167 2.20 -1.72 -7.18
N LEU A 168 2.43 -1.61 -5.88
CA LEU A 168 1.63 -0.85 -4.93
C LEU A 168 2.56 0.09 -4.14
N CYS A 169 2.14 1.34 -3.95
CA CYS A 169 2.83 2.34 -3.13
C CYS A 169 1.77 3.28 -2.54
N ASP A 170 1.52 3.20 -1.26
CA ASP A 170 0.43 3.91 -0.56
C ASP A 170 -0.94 3.67 -1.23
N ASP A 171 -1.60 4.71 -1.69
CA ASP A 171 -2.86 4.66 -2.44
C ASP A 171 -2.64 4.63 -3.97
N LEU A 172 -1.42 4.33 -4.42
CA LEU A 172 -1.04 4.31 -5.82
C LEU A 172 -0.75 2.88 -6.29
N ALA A 173 -1.18 2.55 -7.50
CA ALA A 173 -0.82 1.29 -8.16
C ALA A 173 -0.30 1.54 -9.57
N VAL A 174 0.74 0.79 -9.97
CA VAL A 174 1.21 0.73 -11.37
C VAL A 174 0.65 -0.53 -12.00
N LEU A 175 0.01 -0.39 -13.16
CA LEU A 175 -0.55 -1.49 -13.92
C LEU A 175 0.48 -2.12 -14.87
N GLU A 176 0.19 -3.32 -15.36
CA GLU A 176 1.04 -4.06 -16.32
C GLU A 176 1.35 -3.27 -17.60
N ASP A 177 0.47 -2.37 -18.02
CA ASP A 177 0.66 -1.52 -19.20
C ASP A 177 1.48 -0.24 -18.91
N GLY A 178 1.89 -0.05 -17.66
CA GLY A 178 2.62 1.14 -17.20
C GLY A 178 1.73 2.33 -16.83
N THR A 179 0.42 2.13 -16.71
CA THR A 179 -0.47 3.17 -16.20
C THR A 179 -0.33 3.27 -14.68
N LEU A 180 -0.06 4.48 -14.17
CA LEU A 180 -0.16 4.81 -12.75
C LEU A 180 -1.59 5.22 -12.44
N VAL A 181 -2.19 4.58 -11.44
CA VAL A 181 -3.52 4.91 -10.97
C VAL A 181 -3.51 5.24 -9.48
N GLN A 182 -4.42 6.12 -9.06
CA GLN A 182 -4.71 6.37 -7.66
C GLN A 182 -5.97 5.60 -7.24
N LEU A 183 -5.89 4.98 -6.07
CA LEU A 183 -6.98 4.29 -5.41
C LEU A 183 -7.69 5.30 -4.49
N LEU A 184 -8.81 5.87 -4.93
CA LEU A 184 -9.61 6.76 -4.09
C LEU A 184 -10.49 5.91 -3.18
N MET A 185 -9.99 5.66 -1.97
CA MET A 185 -10.64 4.80 -0.98
C MET A 185 -11.64 5.59 -0.15
N ASP A 186 -12.87 5.70 -0.61
CA ASP A 186 -13.96 6.42 0.07
C ASP A 186 -15.06 5.48 0.63
N GLY A 187 -14.73 4.23 0.89
CA GLY A 187 -15.66 3.23 1.43
C GLY A 187 -15.70 1.94 0.61
N GLU A 188 -16.88 1.34 0.41
CA GLU A 188 -17.06 0.03 -0.24
C GLU A 188 -16.64 -0.01 -1.71
N THR A 189 -16.49 1.13 -2.35
CA THR A 189 -16.07 1.24 -3.75
C THR A 189 -14.86 2.15 -3.85
N ALA A 190 -13.71 1.59 -4.23
CA ALA A 190 -12.58 2.42 -4.64
C ALA A 190 -12.87 3.01 -6.02
N ALA A 191 -12.83 4.33 -6.14
CA ALA A 191 -12.73 4.95 -7.44
C ALA A 191 -11.28 4.84 -7.91
N ILE A 192 -11.08 4.44 -9.15
CA ILE A 192 -9.76 4.33 -9.77
C ILE A 192 -9.55 5.55 -10.65
N ARG A 193 -8.53 6.34 -10.33
CA ARG A 193 -8.19 7.56 -11.08
C ARG A 193 -6.86 7.36 -11.81
N PRO A 194 -6.83 7.32 -13.15
CA PRO A 194 -5.59 7.34 -13.90
C PRO A 194 -4.84 8.66 -13.68
N LEU A 195 -3.53 8.60 -13.48
CA LEU A 195 -2.68 9.75 -13.24
C LEU A 195 -1.66 9.95 -14.36
N LEU A 196 -0.86 8.94 -14.66
CA LEU A 196 0.26 8.99 -15.61
C LEU A 196 0.33 7.70 -16.41
N GLU A 197 0.99 7.76 -17.58
CA GLU A 197 1.31 6.61 -18.42
C GLU A 197 2.84 6.39 -18.46
N HIS A 198 3.27 5.21 -18.92
CA HIS A 198 4.68 4.83 -19.07
C HIS A 198 5.49 4.80 -17.76
N VAL A 199 4.86 4.49 -16.66
CA VAL A 199 5.47 4.40 -15.33
C VAL A 199 6.03 3.00 -15.09
N ALA A 200 7.29 2.92 -14.60
CA ALA A 200 7.93 1.70 -14.15
C ALA A 200 7.91 1.56 -12.62
N ASP A 201 8.09 2.68 -11.90
CA ASP A 201 8.08 2.73 -10.44
C ASP A 201 7.62 4.10 -9.94
N VAL A 202 7.08 4.14 -8.73
CA VAL A 202 6.65 5.38 -8.06
C VAL A 202 6.98 5.30 -6.57
N ARG A 203 7.29 6.48 -5.98
CA ARG A 203 7.39 6.70 -4.53
C ARG A 203 6.71 8.02 -4.19
N VAL A 204 6.04 8.05 -3.06
CA VAL A 204 5.51 9.28 -2.50
C VAL A 204 6.61 9.97 -1.68
N ALA A 205 6.86 11.24 -1.96
CA ALA A 205 7.76 12.09 -1.20
C ALA A 205 6.91 13.00 -0.30
N TYR A 206 6.85 12.64 0.98
CA TYR A 206 6.13 13.43 1.98
C TYR A 206 6.98 14.61 2.47
N GLY A 207 6.37 15.78 2.59
CA GLY A 207 7.08 16.97 3.06
C GLY A 207 6.22 18.22 3.01
N SER A 208 6.87 19.38 2.92
CA SER A 208 6.18 20.67 2.75
C SER A 208 5.48 20.79 1.39
N ASP A 209 5.95 20.07 0.42
CA ASP A 209 5.43 20.01 -0.95
C ASP A 209 5.35 18.54 -1.36
N ASP A 210 4.26 17.88 -1.00
CA ASP A 210 4.05 16.48 -1.35
C ASP A 210 4.17 16.28 -2.86
N ALA A 211 4.90 15.26 -3.26
CA ALA A 211 5.16 14.98 -4.66
C ALA A 211 5.35 13.49 -4.91
N LEU A 212 5.20 13.09 -6.18
CA LEU A 212 5.58 11.76 -6.64
C LEU A 212 6.96 11.82 -7.28
N LEU A 213 7.82 10.90 -6.90
CA LEU A 213 9.04 10.57 -7.64
C LEU A 213 8.72 9.38 -8.52
N VAL A 214 8.76 9.55 -9.81
CA VAL A 214 8.33 8.56 -10.79
C VAL A 214 9.50 8.16 -11.67
N LEU A 215 9.76 6.85 -11.75
CA LEU A 215 10.65 6.26 -12.74
C LEU A 215 9.82 5.83 -13.95
N ALA A 216 10.09 6.40 -15.12
CA ALA A 216 9.41 6.03 -16.36
C ALA A 216 10.01 4.77 -17.01
N LEU A 217 9.27 4.12 -17.89
CA LEU A 217 9.70 2.91 -18.62
C LEU A 217 10.94 3.13 -19.51
N ASP A 218 11.20 4.36 -19.94
CA ASP A 218 12.39 4.73 -20.71
C ASP A 218 13.63 5.02 -19.84
N GLY A 219 13.50 4.91 -18.50
CA GLY A 219 14.53 5.16 -17.51
C GLY A 219 14.65 6.63 -17.07
N SER A 220 13.81 7.53 -17.59
CA SER A 220 13.76 8.91 -17.11
C SER A 220 13.15 9.00 -15.71
N LEU A 221 13.58 9.98 -14.94
CA LEU A 221 13.11 10.24 -13.59
C LEU A 221 12.31 11.55 -13.58
N TRP A 222 11.10 11.51 -13.03
CA TRP A 222 10.19 12.65 -13.02
C TRP A 222 9.83 13.03 -11.58
N TRP A 223 9.74 14.33 -11.34
CA TRP A 223 9.17 14.91 -10.14
C TRP A 223 7.80 15.48 -10.46
N VAL A 224 6.76 14.98 -9.79
CA VAL A 224 5.36 15.34 -10.04
C VAL A 224 4.77 15.90 -8.73
N PRO A 225 4.64 17.24 -8.58
CA PRO A 225 4.04 17.82 -7.40
C PRO A 225 2.60 17.37 -7.23
N CYS A 226 2.23 16.94 -6.01
CA CYS A 226 0.86 16.70 -5.61
C CYS A 226 0.25 18.05 -5.21
N THR A 227 -0.22 18.83 -6.19
CA THR A 227 -0.99 20.03 -5.85
C THR A 227 -2.33 19.59 -5.28
N THR A 228 -2.68 20.06 -4.08
CA THR A 228 -4.02 19.92 -3.52
C THR A 228 -4.97 20.72 -4.43
N ALA A 229 -5.59 20.03 -5.35
CA ALA A 229 -6.41 20.67 -6.38
C ALA A 229 -7.77 21.07 -5.79
N GLU A 230 -7.94 22.38 -5.55
CA GLU A 230 -9.24 23.03 -5.71
C GLU A 230 -9.56 23.35 -7.19
N GLU A 231 -8.71 22.93 -8.15
CA GLU A 231 -8.90 23.20 -9.57
C GLU A 231 -9.20 21.91 -10.34
N GLU A 232 -10.31 21.91 -11.05
CA GLU A 232 -10.95 20.76 -11.76
C GLU A 232 -10.12 20.20 -12.93
N GLU A 233 -8.93 20.68 -13.22
CA GLU A 233 -7.99 20.16 -14.22
C GLU A 233 -6.59 20.11 -13.61
N THR A 234 -6.20 18.93 -13.08
CA THR A 234 -4.82 18.69 -12.68
C THR A 234 -3.97 18.38 -13.92
N ASP A 235 -3.45 19.42 -14.56
CA ASP A 235 -2.25 19.30 -15.35
C ASP A 235 -1.09 19.03 -14.38
N PHE A 236 -0.71 17.75 -14.23
CA PHE A 236 0.49 17.40 -13.48
C PHE A 236 1.70 18.01 -14.18
N ALA A 237 2.32 19.02 -13.56
CA ALA A 237 3.58 19.53 -14.04
C ALA A 237 4.66 18.46 -13.82
N VAL A 238 5.08 17.79 -14.88
CA VAL A 238 6.15 16.79 -14.85
C VAL A 238 7.48 17.49 -15.06
N TYR A 239 8.38 17.40 -14.08
CA TYR A 239 9.74 17.90 -14.19
C TYR A 239 10.69 16.73 -14.42
N LEU A 240 11.43 16.76 -15.53
CA LEU A 240 12.53 15.84 -15.78
C LEU A 240 13.71 16.19 -14.87
N LEU A 241 14.25 15.21 -14.15
CA LEU A 241 15.41 15.37 -13.26
C LEU A 241 16.72 14.97 -13.95
#